data_fd73f976b3c1abdf1ebc9d720a6c5c28
#
_entry.id   fd73f976b3c1abdf1ebc9d720a6c5c28
#
_cell.length_a   1.000
_cell.length_b   1.000
_cell.length_c   1.000
_cell.angle_alpha   90.00
_cell.angle_beta   90.00
_cell.angle_gamma   90.00
#
_symmetry.space_group_name_H-M   'P 1'
#
loop_
_entity.id
_entity.type
_entity.pdbx_description
1 polymer ?
#
loop_
_entity_poly.entity_id
_entity_poly.type
_entity_poly.pdbx_seq_one_letter_code
_entity_poly.pdbx_strand_id
1 'polypeptide(L)'
;MGVEGKSYPAVSAVIDPERVADFARAIGADPEDGVPPTFAAVYSLGATAPYLFGDPEAAVDFAKLLHADQEFEWERHPELGETVTSQGRVVSDISRRGMRFLTFEAQTTGADGSGICRSRTLFVIRS
;
A
#
# COMPACT_ATOMS: atom_id res chain seq x y z
N MET A 1 22.40 -0.25 -8.72
CA MET A 1 21.54 -1.42 -8.87
C MET A 1 20.36 -1.28 -7.97
N GLY A 2 19.21 -1.48 -8.49
CA GLY A 2 17.99 -1.32 -7.75
C GLY A 2 17.27 -2.63 -7.55
N VAL A 3 16.05 -2.53 -7.07
CA VAL A 3 15.18 -3.68 -6.83
C VAL A 3 14.00 -3.70 -7.81
N GLU A 4 14.14 -3.06 -8.98
CA GLU A 4 13.08 -3.03 -9.99
C GLU A 4 12.64 -4.46 -10.34
N GLY A 5 11.33 -4.67 -10.35
CA GLY A 5 10.75 -5.97 -10.62
C GLY A 5 10.63 -6.91 -9.44
N LYS A 6 11.21 -6.55 -8.29
CA LYS A 6 11.15 -7.41 -7.11
C LYS A 6 9.75 -7.45 -6.51
N SER A 7 9.25 -8.67 -6.26
CA SER A 7 7.98 -8.89 -5.57
C SER A 7 8.24 -9.33 -4.14
N TYR A 8 7.34 -8.93 -3.25
CA TYR A 8 7.42 -9.27 -1.84
C TYR A 8 6.34 -10.29 -1.47
N PRO A 9 6.44 -10.93 -0.30
CA PRO A 9 5.43 -11.90 0.10
C PRO A 9 4.03 -11.29 0.20
N ALA A 10 3.01 -12.09 -0.11
CA ALA A 10 1.63 -11.69 0.08
C ALA A 10 1.29 -11.63 1.58
N VAL A 11 0.44 -10.68 1.95
CA VAL A 11 0.00 -10.47 3.31
C VAL A 11 -1.51 -10.55 3.36
N SER A 12 -2.06 -11.40 4.23
CA SER A 12 -3.49 -11.49 4.45
C SER A 12 -3.88 -10.78 5.74
N ALA A 13 -4.99 -10.07 5.72
CA ALA A 13 -5.51 -9.35 6.87
C ALA A 13 -7.03 -9.30 6.82
N VAL A 14 -7.65 -9.21 7.99
CA VAL A 14 -9.10 -9.02 8.10
C VAL A 14 -9.40 -7.53 8.12
N ILE A 15 -10.46 -7.15 7.39
CA ILE A 15 -11.00 -5.79 7.45
C ILE A 15 -11.76 -5.66 8.76
N ASP A 16 -11.06 -5.24 9.81
CA ASP A 16 -11.59 -5.17 11.17
C ASP A 16 -12.61 -4.04 11.29
N PRO A 17 -13.88 -4.35 11.61
CA PRO A 17 -14.93 -3.33 11.72
C PRO A 17 -14.59 -2.21 12.71
N GLU A 18 -13.94 -2.54 13.81
CA GLU A 18 -13.57 -1.53 14.82
C GLU A 18 -12.52 -0.57 14.32
N ARG A 19 -11.49 -1.10 13.62
CA ARG A 19 -10.45 -0.25 13.03
C ARG A 19 -11.01 0.62 11.91
N VAL A 20 -11.93 0.09 11.11
CA VAL A 20 -12.60 0.87 10.06
C VAL A 20 -13.41 2.00 10.68
N ALA A 21 -14.15 1.72 11.75
CA ALA A 21 -14.95 2.74 12.44
C ALA A 21 -14.07 3.85 13.00
N ASP A 22 -12.95 3.49 13.62
CA ASP A 22 -11.98 4.47 14.17
C ASP A 22 -11.39 5.33 13.05
N PHE A 23 -11.03 4.71 11.94
CA PHE A 23 -10.51 5.44 10.78
C PHE A 23 -11.56 6.39 10.19
N ALA A 24 -12.80 5.92 10.05
CA ALA A 24 -13.88 6.75 9.53
C ALA A 24 -14.09 8.00 10.40
N ARG A 25 -14.11 7.83 11.72
CA ARG A 25 -14.25 8.95 12.65
C ARG A 25 -13.09 9.93 12.52
N ALA A 26 -11.88 9.41 12.36
CA ALA A 26 -10.68 10.25 12.25
C ALA A 26 -10.71 11.14 11.01
N ILE A 27 -11.32 10.69 9.91
CA ILE A 27 -11.41 11.46 8.67
C ILE A 27 -12.75 12.20 8.52
N GLY A 28 -13.64 12.13 9.52
CA GLY A 28 -14.94 12.80 9.47
C GLY A 28 -15.98 12.08 8.62
N ALA A 29 -15.80 10.78 8.34
CA ALA A 29 -16.75 9.97 7.61
C ALA A 29 -17.70 9.26 8.59
N ASP A 30 -18.89 8.87 8.10
CA ASP A 30 -19.84 8.10 8.90
C ASP A 30 -19.41 6.63 8.94
N PRO A 31 -19.17 6.05 10.12
CA PRO A 31 -18.81 4.62 10.22
C PRO A 31 -19.85 3.68 9.64
N GLU A 32 -21.10 4.10 9.51
CA GLU A 32 -22.18 3.28 8.93
C GLU A 32 -22.14 3.21 7.41
N ASP A 33 -21.37 4.08 6.76
CA ASP A 33 -21.24 4.09 5.30
C ASP A 33 -20.30 3.00 4.76
N GLY A 34 -19.82 2.10 5.62
CA GLY A 34 -18.93 1.02 5.23
C GLY A 34 -17.46 1.44 5.26
N VAL A 35 -16.65 0.77 4.44
CA VAL A 35 -15.20 1.02 4.41
C VAL A 35 -14.92 2.28 3.60
N PRO A 36 -14.32 3.33 4.20
CA PRO A 36 -13.96 4.52 3.44
C PRO A 36 -12.94 4.18 2.34
N PRO A 37 -13.04 4.80 1.15
CA PRO A 37 -12.09 4.51 0.07
C PRO A 37 -10.63 4.65 0.48
N THR A 38 -10.29 5.67 1.25
CA THR A 38 -8.90 5.90 1.69
C THR A 38 -8.39 4.90 2.69
N PHE A 39 -9.24 4.02 3.23
CA PHE A 39 -8.78 2.91 4.07
C PHE A 39 -7.86 1.96 3.30
N ALA A 40 -7.84 2.05 1.97
CA ALA A 40 -6.89 1.33 1.13
C ALA A 40 -5.43 1.65 1.51
N ALA A 41 -5.16 2.83 2.06
CA ALA A 41 -3.83 3.14 2.58
C ALA A 41 -3.42 2.20 3.72
N VAL A 42 -4.38 1.64 4.44
CA VAL A 42 -4.13 0.69 5.54
C VAL A 42 -4.02 -0.73 5.01
N TYR A 43 -5.05 -1.22 4.29
CA TYR A 43 -5.08 -2.64 3.91
C TYR A 43 -4.20 -2.99 2.71
N SER A 44 -3.88 -2.02 1.86
CA SER A 44 -3.05 -2.24 0.67
C SER A 44 -1.63 -1.74 0.90
N LEU A 45 -1.42 -0.44 0.91
CA LEU A 45 -0.08 0.14 1.08
C LEU A 45 0.51 -0.18 2.46
N GLY A 46 -0.24 0.06 3.52
CA GLY A 46 0.24 -0.14 4.90
C GLY A 46 0.56 -1.59 5.22
N ALA A 47 -0.10 -2.55 4.55
CA ALA A 47 0.16 -3.97 4.75
C ALA A 47 1.43 -4.43 4.01
N THR A 48 1.79 -3.78 2.90
CA THR A 48 2.86 -4.25 1.99
C THR A 48 4.14 -3.44 2.09
N ALA A 49 4.06 -2.13 2.34
CA ALA A 49 5.23 -1.26 2.39
C ALA A 49 6.27 -1.65 3.44
N PRO A 50 5.91 -2.22 4.61
CA PRO A 50 6.92 -2.66 5.57
C PRO A 50 7.93 -3.67 5.02
N TYR A 51 7.53 -4.52 4.09
CA TYR A 51 8.45 -5.45 3.43
C TYR A 51 9.49 -4.72 2.59
N LEU A 52 9.09 -3.66 1.90
CA LEU A 52 10.00 -2.82 1.13
C LEU A 52 10.98 -2.10 2.06
N PHE A 53 10.46 -1.47 3.09
CA PHE A 53 11.28 -0.67 4.01
C PHE A 53 12.23 -1.52 4.84
N GLY A 54 11.87 -2.78 5.10
CA GLY A 54 12.72 -3.71 5.82
C GLY A 54 13.67 -4.51 4.94
N ASP A 55 13.62 -4.34 3.63
CA ASP A 55 14.45 -5.10 2.69
C ASP A 55 15.84 -4.47 2.57
N PRO A 56 16.90 -5.18 3.00
CA PRO A 56 18.27 -4.65 2.89
C PRO A 56 18.70 -4.39 1.45
N GLU A 57 18.20 -5.17 0.49
CA GLU A 57 18.52 -4.93 -0.93
C GLU A 57 17.90 -3.65 -1.45
N ALA A 58 16.71 -3.31 -1.00
CA ALA A 58 16.05 -2.07 -1.37
C ALA A 58 16.80 -0.87 -0.78
N ALA A 59 17.41 -1.05 0.38
CA ALA A 59 18.23 -0.04 1.05
C ALA A 59 17.53 1.33 1.14
N VAL A 60 16.26 1.33 1.56
CA VAL A 60 15.49 2.56 1.70
C VAL A 60 15.88 3.26 2.99
N ASP A 61 16.42 4.47 2.87
CA ASP A 61 16.68 5.32 4.03
C ASP A 61 15.41 6.09 4.37
N PHE A 62 14.69 5.61 5.38
CA PHE A 62 13.41 6.18 5.77
C PHE A 62 13.51 7.64 6.20
N ALA A 63 14.66 8.05 6.75
CA ALA A 63 14.87 9.43 7.18
C ALA A 63 14.95 10.41 6.01
N LYS A 64 15.23 9.91 4.81
CA LYS A 64 15.38 10.73 3.60
C LYS A 64 14.24 10.52 2.61
N LEU A 65 13.21 9.79 3.02
CA LEU A 65 12.11 9.38 2.15
C LEU A 65 10.99 10.42 2.15
N LEU A 66 10.50 10.72 0.95
CA LEU A 66 9.32 11.51 0.73
C LEU A 66 8.28 10.65 0.02
N HIS A 67 7.07 10.60 0.54
CA HIS A 67 5.93 9.99 -0.15
C HIS A 67 5.39 11.05 -1.12
N ALA A 68 5.78 10.95 -2.38
CA ALA A 68 5.58 12.02 -3.36
C ALA A 68 4.25 11.94 -4.09
N ASP A 69 3.74 10.73 -4.34
CA ASP A 69 2.49 10.54 -5.08
C ASP A 69 1.84 9.24 -4.66
N GLN A 70 0.51 9.21 -4.76
CA GLN A 70 -0.30 8.05 -4.40
C GLN A 70 -1.50 7.95 -5.32
N GLU A 71 -1.69 6.76 -5.93
CA GLU A 71 -2.85 6.44 -6.73
C GLU A 71 -3.51 5.19 -6.20
N PHE A 72 -4.84 5.18 -6.19
CA PHE A 72 -5.64 4.00 -5.91
C PHE A 72 -6.61 3.78 -7.05
N GLU A 73 -6.75 2.51 -7.44
CA GLU A 73 -7.73 2.08 -8.43
C GLU A 73 -8.54 0.96 -7.80
N TRP A 74 -9.84 1.18 -7.60
CA TRP A 74 -10.71 0.19 -6.97
C TRP A 74 -11.58 -0.49 -8.01
N GLU A 75 -11.68 -1.82 -7.92
CA GLU A 75 -12.72 -2.57 -8.61
C GLU A 75 -13.97 -2.66 -7.72
N ARG A 76 -13.74 -2.77 -6.41
CA ARG A 76 -14.76 -2.67 -5.37
C ARG A 76 -14.10 -2.35 -4.04
N HIS A 77 -14.87 -1.94 -3.07
CA HIS A 77 -14.37 -1.78 -1.72
C HIS A 77 -14.54 -3.08 -0.95
N PRO A 78 -13.63 -3.42 -0.03
CA PRO A 78 -13.81 -4.61 0.81
C PRO A 78 -14.98 -4.43 1.75
N GLU A 79 -15.55 -5.55 2.19
CA GLU A 79 -16.60 -5.56 3.18
C GLU A 79 -16.01 -5.70 4.58
N LEU A 80 -16.74 -5.19 5.57
CA LEU A 80 -16.37 -5.37 6.97
C LEU A 80 -16.28 -6.86 7.29
N GLY A 81 -15.18 -7.27 7.93
CA GLY A 81 -14.95 -8.68 8.27
C GLY A 81 -14.35 -9.51 7.15
N GLU A 82 -14.21 -8.95 5.96
CA GLU A 82 -13.60 -9.67 4.83
C GLU A 82 -12.10 -9.87 5.04
N THR A 83 -11.60 -11.05 4.68
CA THR A 83 -10.16 -11.30 4.63
C THR A 83 -9.65 -10.89 3.24
N VAL A 84 -8.69 -9.98 3.21
CA VAL A 84 -8.06 -9.51 1.97
C VAL A 84 -6.60 -9.90 1.95
N THR A 85 -6.07 -10.11 0.75
CA THR A 85 -4.65 -10.45 0.55
C THR A 85 -4.02 -9.40 -0.34
N SER A 86 -2.91 -8.83 0.12
CA SER A 86 -2.20 -7.77 -0.60
C SER A 86 -0.75 -8.22 -0.86
N GLN A 87 -0.25 -7.89 -2.04
CA GLN A 87 1.13 -8.19 -2.41
C GLN A 87 1.77 -6.98 -3.08
N GLY A 88 2.95 -6.62 -2.61
CA GLY A 88 3.71 -5.50 -3.12
C GLY A 88 4.76 -5.90 -4.14
N ARG A 89 5.06 -4.98 -5.03
CA ARG A 89 6.09 -5.15 -6.06
C ARG A 89 6.71 -3.80 -6.39
N VAL A 90 8.03 -3.79 -6.60
CA VAL A 90 8.72 -2.60 -7.11
C VAL A 90 8.55 -2.57 -8.64
N VAL A 91 7.86 -1.58 -9.14
CA VAL A 91 7.62 -1.40 -10.58
C VAL A 91 8.81 -0.73 -11.25
N SER A 92 9.39 0.26 -10.57
CA SER A 92 10.47 1.07 -11.12
C SER A 92 11.40 1.54 -10.00
N ASP A 93 12.69 1.56 -10.27
CA ASP A 93 13.70 2.03 -9.32
C ASP A 93 14.79 2.75 -10.10
N ILE A 94 14.72 4.07 -10.13
CA ILE A 94 15.57 4.92 -10.96
C ILE A 94 16.29 5.94 -10.09
N SER A 95 17.61 6.00 -10.20
CA SER A 95 18.40 7.02 -9.51
C SER A 95 18.86 8.07 -10.52
N ARG A 96 18.68 9.33 -10.18
CA ARG A 96 19.03 10.45 -11.04
C ARG A 96 19.35 11.69 -10.19
N ARG A 97 20.49 12.29 -10.43
CA ARG A 97 20.91 13.57 -9.82
C ARG A 97 20.82 13.57 -8.29
N GLY A 98 21.30 12.49 -7.66
CA GLY A 98 21.30 12.38 -6.22
C GLY A 98 19.93 12.06 -5.61
N MET A 99 18.96 11.71 -6.43
CA MET A 99 17.63 11.31 -5.96
C MET A 99 17.26 9.96 -6.53
N ARG A 100 16.56 9.17 -5.74
CA ARG A 100 16.06 7.87 -6.14
C ARG A 100 14.55 7.93 -6.23
N PHE A 101 14.02 7.49 -7.37
CA PHE A 101 12.58 7.44 -7.63
C PHE A 101 12.16 5.98 -7.65
N LEU A 102 11.40 5.59 -6.64
CA LEU A 102 10.98 4.20 -6.46
C LEU A 102 9.45 4.14 -6.54
N THR A 103 8.95 3.42 -7.55
CA THR A 103 7.52 3.21 -7.71
C THR A 103 7.15 1.84 -7.16
N PHE A 104 6.26 1.83 -6.19
CA PHE A 104 5.82 0.62 -5.50
C PHE A 104 4.34 0.40 -5.78
N GLU A 105 3.98 -0.82 -6.16
CA GLU A 105 2.60 -1.18 -6.48
C GLU A 105 2.15 -2.32 -5.59
N ALA A 106 0.95 -2.21 -5.03
CA ALA A 106 0.35 -3.28 -4.26
C ALA A 106 -0.99 -3.67 -4.87
N GLN A 107 -1.21 -4.97 -5.01
CA GLN A 107 -2.46 -5.53 -5.50
C GLN A 107 -3.17 -6.19 -4.34
N THR A 108 -4.46 -5.88 -4.16
CA THR A 108 -5.29 -6.46 -3.11
C THR A 108 -6.44 -7.23 -3.72
N THR A 109 -6.63 -8.45 -3.25
CA THR A 109 -7.72 -9.34 -3.69
C THR A 109 -8.55 -9.75 -2.48
N GLY A 110 -9.81 -10.12 -2.72
CA GLY A 110 -10.69 -10.65 -1.69
C GLY A 110 -10.49 -12.13 -1.44
N ALA A 111 -11.25 -12.68 -0.50
CA ALA A 111 -11.17 -14.10 -0.13
C ALA A 111 -11.54 -15.01 -1.30
N ASP A 112 -12.37 -14.54 -2.23
CA ASP A 112 -12.77 -15.29 -3.42
C ASP A 112 -11.81 -15.10 -4.60
N GLY A 113 -10.71 -14.36 -4.41
CA GLY A 113 -9.74 -14.05 -5.46
C GLY A 113 -10.12 -12.86 -6.34
N SER A 114 -11.28 -12.23 -6.11
CA SER A 114 -11.70 -11.06 -6.90
C SER A 114 -10.82 -9.85 -6.59
N GLY A 115 -10.57 -9.01 -7.60
CA GLY A 115 -9.80 -7.80 -7.44
C GLY A 115 -10.52 -6.78 -6.58
N ILE A 116 -9.80 -6.15 -5.67
CA ILE A 116 -10.32 -5.08 -4.82
C ILE A 116 -9.67 -3.77 -5.20
N CYS A 117 -8.35 -3.69 -5.07
CA CYS A 117 -7.65 -2.43 -5.21
C CYS A 117 -6.24 -2.64 -5.72
N ARG A 118 -5.79 -1.70 -6.54
CA ARG A 118 -4.37 -1.54 -6.89
C ARG A 118 -3.93 -0.19 -6.36
N SER A 119 -2.88 -0.18 -5.54
CA SER A 119 -2.26 1.05 -5.09
C SER A 119 -0.93 1.24 -5.80
N ARG A 120 -0.63 2.48 -6.17
CA ARG A 120 0.65 2.83 -6.80
C ARG A 120 1.21 4.03 -6.07
N THR A 121 2.42 3.89 -5.57
CA THR A 121 3.07 4.89 -4.74
C THR A 121 4.40 5.29 -5.34
N LEU A 122 4.66 6.59 -5.41
CA LEU A 122 5.99 7.09 -5.75
C LEU A 122 6.68 7.56 -4.46
N PHE A 123 7.77 6.89 -4.14
CA PHE A 123 8.69 7.33 -3.08
C PHE A 123 9.89 8.01 -3.72
N VAL A 124 10.27 9.15 -3.16
CA VAL A 124 11.50 9.85 -3.56
C VAL A 124 12.45 9.84 -2.37
N ILE A 125 13.65 9.33 -2.57
CA ILE A 125 14.65 9.20 -1.51
C ILE A 125 15.87 10.03 -1.91
N ARG A 126 16.26 10.97 -1.04
CA ARG A 126 17.46 11.77 -1.26
C ARG A 126 18.70 10.96 -0.92
N SER A 127 19.78 11.24 -1.60
CA SER A 127 21.08 10.65 -1.23
C SER A 127 21.73 11.38 -0.07
#